data_1dad9d528e8325a09f61837035b5c6db
#
_entry.id   1dad9d528e8325a09f61837035b5c6db
#
_cell.length_a   1.000
_cell.length_b   1.000
_cell.length_c   1.000
_cell.angle_alpha   90.00
_cell.angle_beta   90.00
_cell.angle_gamma   90.00
#
_symmetry.space_group_name_H-M   'P 1'
#
loop_
_entity.id
_entity.type
_entity.pdbx_description
1 polymer ?
#
loop_
_entity_poly.entity_id
_entity_poly.type
_entity_poly.pdbx_seq_one_letter_code
_entity_poly.pdbx_strand_id
1 'polypeptide(L)'
;MSITVFDPLTQVMILIFAFAFGAVFASFFTCMGGRIAQGRDWVKERSTCDSCGHVLGARDLVPIFSYLSTNGKCRYCGAKIPISCLVSEVLLGIYYVLCVLRFGISAEALRCMALSGLLLGLSIVDLEIYEIPDGFIIAGIVLWVITIPFVQTPWLTEVKQGLLGGLLIGGGMLVLSLIFDQISGKESLGGGDIKLFFMTGLFLKPACGLLSLILSCMVGLGFVLLLKKSKIPFGPAISIATCVTLLYGSYAVEWYLGLFL
;
A
#
# COMPACT_ATOMS: atom_id res chain seq x y z
N MET A 1 22.54 4.23 2.98
CA MET A 1 23.48 4.04 4.11
C MET A 1 22.85 3.03 5.06
N SER A 2 23.52 1.92 5.38
CA SER A 2 22.97 0.92 6.30
C SER A 2 22.77 1.51 7.69
N ILE A 3 21.69 1.10 8.38
CA ILE A 3 21.40 1.55 9.75
C ILE A 3 22.48 1.10 10.75
N THR A 4 23.19 0.02 10.45
CA THR A 4 24.25 -0.56 11.30
C THR A 4 25.50 0.32 11.43
N VAL A 5 25.63 1.37 10.64
CA VAL A 5 26.75 2.34 10.71
C VAL A 5 26.60 3.29 11.91
N PHE A 6 25.40 3.44 12.43
CA PHE A 6 25.11 4.33 13.56
C PHE A 6 25.29 3.63 14.90
N ASP A 7 25.54 4.39 15.95
CA ASP A 7 25.51 3.90 17.33
C ASP A 7 24.11 3.34 17.72
N PRO A 8 24.00 2.44 18.70
CA PRO A 8 22.74 1.78 19.04
C PRO A 8 21.62 2.75 19.43
N LEU A 9 21.94 3.86 20.11
CA LEU A 9 20.95 4.87 20.49
C LEU A 9 20.35 5.55 19.26
N THR A 10 21.21 5.98 18.33
CA THR A 10 20.79 6.61 17.06
C THR A 10 19.97 5.63 16.21
N GLN A 11 20.34 4.33 16.18
CA GLN A 11 19.53 3.32 15.49
C GLN A 11 18.11 3.25 16.04
N VAL A 12 17.96 3.16 17.37
CA VAL A 12 16.65 3.14 18.03
C VAL A 12 15.85 4.39 17.71
N MET A 13 16.47 5.58 17.76
CA MET A 13 15.80 6.83 17.42
C MET A 13 15.30 6.84 15.97
N ILE A 14 16.11 6.40 15.00
CA ILE A 14 15.71 6.30 13.59
C ILE A 14 14.50 5.38 13.43
N LEU A 15 14.47 4.22 14.10
CA LEU A 15 13.34 3.30 14.01
C LEU A 15 12.07 3.88 14.65
N ILE A 16 12.18 4.58 15.78
CA ILE A 16 11.04 5.28 16.40
C ILE A 16 10.50 6.36 15.47
N PHE A 17 11.37 7.17 14.85
CA PHE A 17 10.94 8.16 13.86
C PHE A 17 10.29 7.53 12.63
N ALA A 18 10.85 6.44 12.11
CA ALA A 18 10.25 5.72 10.99
C ALA A 18 8.84 5.21 11.34
N PHE A 19 8.68 4.62 12.53
CA PHE A 19 7.38 4.17 13.01
C PHE A 19 6.37 5.32 13.14
N ALA A 20 6.77 6.41 13.80
CA ALA A 20 5.92 7.58 13.99
C ALA A 20 5.51 8.21 12.65
N PHE A 21 6.46 8.30 11.71
CA PHE A 21 6.21 8.79 10.36
C PHE A 21 5.21 7.91 9.62
N GLY A 22 5.37 6.58 9.69
CA GLY A 22 4.43 5.63 9.11
C GLY A 22 3.03 5.75 9.70
N ALA A 23 2.90 5.90 11.03
CA ALA A 23 1.62 6.09 11.69
C ALA A 23 0.91 7.39 11.25
N VAL A 24 1.66 8.50 11.12
CA VAL A 24 1.13 9.78 10.61
C VAL A 24 0.64 9.65 9.17
N PHE A 25 1.44 9.00 8.31
CA PHE A 25 1.04 8.78 6.92
C PHE A 25 -0.17 7.85 6.81
N ALA A 26 -0.26 6.82 7.66
CA ALA A 26 -1.42 5.94 7.71
C ALA A 26 -2.70 6.71 8.09
N SER A 27 -2.64 7.54 9.12
CA SER A 27 -3.75 8.39 9.53
C SER A 27 -4.21 9.31 8.39
N PHE A 28 -3.25 9.92 7.67
CA PHE A 28 -3.54 10.76 6.51
C PHE A 28 -4.20 9.98 5.37
N PHE A 29 -3.59 8.87 4.91
CA PHE A 29 -4.09 8.09 3.79
C PHE A 29 -5.42 7.39 4.10
N THR A 30 -5.64 6.95 5.33
CA THR A 30 -6.92 6.39 5.77
C THR A 30 -8.03 7.44 5.72
N CYS A 31 -7.76 8.64 6.23
CA CYS A 31 -8.71 9.76 6.17
C CYS A 31 -8.99 10.18 4.72
N MET A 32 -7.94 10.29 3.88
CA MET A 32 -8.06 10.64 2.47
C MET A 32 -8.88 9.59 1.71
N GLY A 33 -8.57 8.30 1.89
CA GLY A 33 -9.28 7.20 1.24
C GLY A 33 -10.76 7.16 1.62
N GLY A 34 -11.10 7.26 2.91
CA GLY A 34 -12.48 7.28 3.37
C GLY A 34 -13.28 8.48 2.83
N ARG A 35 -12.65 9.67 2.71
CA ARG A 35 -13.30 10.84 2.09
C ARG A 35 -13.55 10.66 0.60
N ILE A 36 -12.56 10.13 -0.13
CA ILE A 36 -12.70 9.84 -1.56
C ILE A 36 -13.84 8.85 -1.78
N ALA A 37 -13.91 7.79 -0.98
CA ALA A 37 -14.99 6.81 -1.06
C ALA A 37 -16.39 7.41 -0.79
N GLN A 38 -16.46 8.44 0.06
CA GLN A 38 -17.69 9.18 0.36
C GLN A 38 -17.96 10.33 -0.63
N GLY A 39 -17.13 10.55 -1.62
CA GLY A 39 -17.26 11.68 -2.56
C GLY A 39 -16.98 13.06 -1.93
N ARG A 40 -16.27 13.11 -0.80
CA ARG A 40 -15.97 14.34 -0.05
C ARG A 40 -14.62 14.93 -0.48
N ASP A 41 -14.47 16.24 -0.30
CA ASP A 41 -13.21 16.94 -0.59
C ASP A 41 -12.17 16.64 0.50
N TRP A 42 -11.15 15.84 0.13
CA TRP A 42 -10.08 15.45 1.05
C TRP A 42 -9.02 16.56 1.28
N VAL A 43 -9.02 17.62 0.46
CA VAL A 43 -8.06 18.74 0.57
C VAL A 43 -8.58 19.83 1.49
N LYS A 44 -9.84 20.24 1.31
CA LYS A 44 -10.41 21.44 1.97
C LYS A 44 -11.09 21.12 3.29
N GLU A 45 -11.63 19.91 3.44
CA GLU A 45 -12.38 19.56 4.65
C GLU A 45 -11.46 19.25 5.84
N ARG A 46 -11.77 19.82 7.00
CA ARG A 46 -11.11 19.49 8.26
C ARG A 46 -11.58 18.11 8.76
N SER A 47 -10.73 17.46 9.57
CA SER A 47 -11.10 16.21 10.22
C SER A 47 -12.19 16.44 11.25
N THR A 48 -13.31 15.73 11.11
CA THR A 48 -14.48 15.81 11.97
C THR A 48 -14.87 14.43 12.48
N CYS A 49 -15.56 14.38 13.59
CA CYS A 49 -16.21 13.15 14.05
C CYS A 49 -17.45 12.87 13.20
N ASP A 50 -17.55 11.67 12.60
CA ASP A 50 -18.65 11.30 11.72
C ASP A 50 -20.02 11.26 12.45
N SER A 51 -20.00 11.08 13.78
CA SER A 51 -21.25 10.98 14.58
C SER A 51 -21.74 12.32 15.09
N CYS A 52 -20.87 13.26 15.51
CA CYS A 52 -21.30 14.52 16.10
C CYS A 52 -20.89 15.77 15.30
N GLY A 53 -20.13 15.61 14.20
CA GLY A 53 -19.66 16.72 13.37
C GLY A 53 -18.59 17.61 14.03
N HIS A 54 -18.16 17.32 15.27
CA HIS A 54 -17.16 18.13 15.95
C HIS A 54 -15.84 18.12 15.19
N VAL A 55 -15.24 19.28 14.97
CA VAL A 55 -13.95 19.42 14.30
C VAL A 55 -12.84 18.97 15.25
N LEU A 56 -12.08 17.95 14.83
CA LEU A 56 -11.02 17.34 15.63
C LEU A 56 -9.82 18.30 15.78
N GLY A 57 -9.32 18.40 17.00
CA GLY A 57 -8.13 19.19 17.33
C GLY A 57 -6.84 18.38 17.16
N ALA A 58 -5.68 19.04 17.29
CA ALA A 58 -4.39 18.38 17.14
C ALA A 58 -4.20 17.19 18.10
N ARG A 59 -4.73 17.26 19.32
CA ARG A 59 -4.65 16.18 20.31
C ARG A 59 -5.47 14.95 19.91
N ASP A 60 -6.51 15.12 19.11
CA ASP A 60 -7.38 14.04 18.65
C ASP A 60 -6.84 13.36 17.39
N LEU A 61 -5.84 13.99 16.74
CA LEU A 61 -5.22 13.55 15.50
C LEU A 61 -3.82 12.92 15.69
N VAL A 62 -3.33 12.82 16.93
CA VAL A 62 -2.06 12.12 17.20
C VAL A 62 -2.28 10.62 17.00
N PRO A 63 -1.65 10.00 15.97
CA PRO A 63 -1.90 8.60 15.66
C PRO A 63 -1.60 7.68 16.84
N ILE A 64 -2.36 6.61 16.99
CA ILE A 64 -2.27 5.61 18.06
C ILE A 64 -2.59 6.22 19.44
N PHE A 65 -1.91 7.29 19.84
CA PHE A 65 -2.07 7.88 21.18
C PHE A 65 -3.46 8.46 21.41
N SER A 66 -4.05 9.12 20.40
CA SER A 66 -5.42 9.65 20.51
C SER A 66 -6.42 8.53 20.74
N TYR A 67 -6.31 7.44 19.96
CA TYR A 67 -7.18 6.26 20.08
C TYR A 67 -7.04 5.60 21.45
N LEU A 68 -5.82 5.36 21.92
CA LEU A 68 -5.56 4.71 23.22
C LEU A 68 -6.02 5.60 24.38
N SER A 69 -5.76 6.91 24.35
CA SER A 69 -6.14 7.84 25.43
C SER A 69 -7.65 8.01 25.60
N THR A 70 -8.42 7.73 24.56
CA THR A 70 -9.89 7.82 24.58
C THR A 70 -10.57 6.45 24.59
N ASN A 71 -9.81 5.35 24.75
CA ASN A 71 -10.31 3.98 24.68
C ASN A 71 -11.14 3.72 23.40
N GLY A 72 -10.67 4.23 22.25
CA GLY A 72 -11.32 4.07 20.96
C GLY A 72 -12.68 4.78 20.83
N LYS A 73 -12.90 5.89 21.55
CA LYS A 73 -14.15 6.66 21.53
C LYS A 73 -13.87 8.13 21.24
N CYS A 74 -14.83 8.78 20.60
CA CYS A 74 -14.77 10.22 20.42
C CYS A 74 -14.78 10.94 21.78
N ARG A 75 -13.86 11.87 21.99
CA ARG A 75 -13.73 12.64 23.24
C ARG A 75 -14.97 13.50 23.57
N TYR A 76 -15.73 13.88 22.56
CA TYR A 76 -16.85 14.84 22.68
C TYR A 76 -18.22 14.17 22.78
N CYS A 77 -18.44 13.07 22.03
CA CYS A 77 -19.75 12.41 21.99
C CYS A 77 -19.74 10.95 22.45
N GLY A 78 -18.56 10.36 22.70
CA GLY A 78 -18.42 8.98 23.13
C GLY A 78 -18.64 7.93 22.03
N ALA A 79 -18.92 8.32 20.78
CA ALA A 79 -19.11 7.39 19.67
C ALA A 79 -17.81 6.59 19.42
N LYS A 80 -17.96 5.30 19.07
CA LYS A 80 -16.82 4.40 18.80
C LYS A 80 -16.09 4.81 17.55
N ILE A 81 -14.76 4.86 17.63
CA ILE A 81 -13.85 5.03 16.48
C ILE A 81 -13.56 3.64 15.90
N PRO A 82 -13.65 3.45 14.58
CA PRO A 82 -13.32 2.16 13.94
C PRO A 82 -11.91 1.70 14.30
N ILE A 83 -11.77 0.42 14.68
CA ILE A 83 -10.47 -0.15 15.01
C ILE A 83 -9.51 -0.19 13.80
N SER A 84 -10.06 -0.16 12.60
CA SER A 84 -9.29 -0.10 11.34
C SER A 84 -8.35 1.10 11.30
N CYS A 85 -8.72 2.24 11.91
CA CYS A 85 -7.84 3.42 12.02
C CYS A 85 -6.57 3.09 12.82
N LEU A 86 -6.72 2.48 14.01
CA LEU A 86 -5.57 2.07 14.82
C LEU A 86 -4.73 1.00 14.11
N VAL A 87 -5.37 0.01 13.51
CA VAL A 87 -4.69 -1.09 12.81
C VAL A 87 -3.88 -0.57 11.63
N SER A 88 -4.43 0.32 10.81
CA SER A 88 -3.69 0.92 9.68
C SER A 88 -2.47 1.73 10.15
N GLU A 89 -2.61 2.50 11.23
CA GLU A 89 -1.52 3.30 11.82
C GLU A 89 -0.38 2.42 12.34
N VAL A 90 -0.71 1.34 13.04
CA VAL A 90 0.29 0.39 13.55
C VAL A 90 0.96 -0.39 12.41
N LEU A 91 0.18 -0.91 11.45
CA LEU A 91 0.72 -1.71 10.35
C LEU A 91 1.64 -0.90 9.44
N LEU A 92 1.25 0.31 9.05
CA LEU A 92 2.11 1.14 8.21
C LEU A 92 3.33 1.65 8.99
N GLY A 93 3.19 1.93 10.29
CA GLY A 93 4.31 2.26 11.17
C GLY A 93 5.34 1.12 11.21
N ILE A 94 4.91 -0.12 11.42
CA ILE A 94 5.77 -1.31 11.37
C ILE A 94 6.39 -1.47 9.98
N TYR A 95 5.62 -1.28 8.92
CA TYR A 95 6.14 -1.42 7.56
C TYR A 95 7.26 -0.40 7.27
N TYR A 96 7.15 0.83 7.74
CA TYR A 96 8.21 1.84 7.59
C TYR A 96 9.48 1.46 8.35
N VAL A 97 9.34 0.89 9.55
CA VAL A 97 10.48 0.31 10.28
C VAL A 97 11.15 -0.79 9.46
N LEU A 98 10.37 -1.70 8.89
CA LEU A 98 10.90 -2.77 8.03
C LEU A 98 11.59 -2.23 6.77
N CYS A 99 11.08 -1.15 6.15
CA CYS A 99 11.75 -0.47 5.04
C CYS A 99 13.13 0.07 5.45
N VAL A 100 13.23 0.70 6.62
CA VAL A 100 14.52 1.22 7.12
C VAL A 100 15.48 0.09 7.47
N LEU A 101 15.01 -0.98 8.08
CA LEU A 101 15.84 -2.15 8.39
C LEU A 101 16.35 -2.83 7.12
N ARG A 102 15.54 -2.88 6.07
CA ARG A 102 15.87 -3.56 4.80
C ARG A 102 16.76 -2.73 3.89
N PHE A 103 16.46 -1.47 3.71
CA PHE A 103 17.10 -0.59 2.74
C PHE A 103 17.99 0.48 3.37
N GLY A 104 17.99 0.60 4.70
CA GLY A 104 18.64 1.69 5.41
C GLY A 104 18.00 3.05 5.10
N ILE A 105 18.78 4.11 5.31
CA ILE A 105 18.37 5.47 4.90
C ILE A 105 18.77 5.65 3.44
N SER A 106 17.82 5.39 2.54
CA SER A 106 18.02 5.42 1.09
C SER A 106 16.78 5.90 0.35
N ALA A 107 16.97 6.27 -0.92
CA ALA A 107 15.86 6.62 -1.81
C ALA A 107 14.91 5.44 -2.04
N GLU A 108 15.43 4.21 -2.02
CA GLU A 108 14.62 2.99 -2.14
C GLU A 108 13.68 2.82 -0.94
N ALA A 109 14.16 3.08 0.29
CA ALA A 109 13.31 3.07 1.48
C ALA A 109 12.17 4.09 1.35
N LEU A 110 12.48 5.34 0.98
CA LEU A 110 11.49 6.39 0.78
C LEU A 110 10.48 6.05 -0.31
N ARG A 111 10.95 5.45 -1.41
CA ARG A 111 10.10 4.97 -2.51
C ARG A 111 9.10 3.90 -2.04
N CYS A 112 9.57 2.91 -1.28
CA CYS A 112 8.71 1.87 -0.71
C CYS A 112 7.71 2.44 0.31
N MET A 113 8.14 3.36 1.16
CA MET A 113 7.29 4.06 2.12
C MET A 113 6.19 4.86 1.43
N ALA A 114 6.54 5.67 0.42
CA ALA A 114 5.57 6.48 -0.30
C ALA A 114 4.55 5.61 -1.05
N LEU A 115 5.01 4.55 -1.73
CA LEU A 115 4.13 3.63 -2.43
C LEU A 115 3.18 2.91 -1.46
N SER A 116 3.66 2.44 -0.32
CA SER A 116 2.81 1.76 0.66
C SER A 116 1.71 2.65 1.25
N GLY A 117 1.98 3.95 1.42
CA GLY A 117 0.96 4.93 1.79
C GLY A 117 -0.14 5.06 0.72
N LEU A 118 0.24 5.19 -0.56
CA LEU A 118 -0.71 5.22 -1.68
C LEU A 118 -1.54 3.94 -1.75
N LEU A 119 -0.89 2.77 -1.58
CA LEU A 119 -1.56 1.47 -1.58
C LEU A 119 -2.53 1.32 -0.40
N LEU A 120 -2.21 1.88 0.77
CA LEU A 120 -3.13 1.91 1.91
C LEU A 120 -4.37 2.75 1.59
N GLY A 121 -4.19 3.99 1.10
CA GLY A 121 -5.30 4.86 0.74
C GLY A 121 -6.22 4.24 -0.31
N LEU A 122 -5.65 3.68 -1.37
CA LEU A 122 -6.36 2.94 -2.40
C LEU A 122 -7.13 1.74 -1.82
N SER A 123 -6.50 0.97 -0.93
CA SER A 123 -7.13 -0.19 -0.29
C SER A 123 -8.34 0.20 0.56
N ILE A 124 -8.30 1.35 1.23
CA ILE A 124 -9.45 1.87 1.99
C ILE A 124 -10.61 2.20 1.04
N VAL A 125 -10.34 2.83 -0.10
CA VAL A 125 -11.40 3.15 -1.08
C VAL A 125 -12.01 1.86 -1.63
N ASP A 126 -11.19 0.90 -2.04
CA ASP A 126 -11.66 -0.37 -2.59
C ASP A 126 -12.46 -1.20 -1.57
N LEU A 127 -12.10 -1.15 -0.28
CA LEU A 127 -12.86 -1.78 0.80
C LEU A 127 -14.25 -1.16 1.01
N GLU A 128 -14.41 0.13 0.74
CA GLU A 128 -15.68 0.85 0.94
C GLU A 128 -16.61 0.79 -0.27
N ILE A 129 -16.07 1.02 -1.48
CA ILE A 129 -16.89 1.18 -2.70
C ILE A 129 -16.60 0.16 -3.81
N TYR A 130 -15.63 -0.74 -3.62
CA TYR A 130 -15.19 -1.74 -4.62
C TYR A 130 -14.72 -1.12 -5.94
N GLU A 131 -14.08 0.04 -5.87
CA GLU A 131 -13.52 0.75 -7.00
C GLU A 131 -12.12 1.26 -6.68
N ILE A 132 -11.23 1.22 -7.68
CA ILE A 132 -9.87 1.74 -7.60
C ILE A 132 -9.80 3.09 -8.34
N PRO A 133 -9.69 4.22 -7.63
CA PRO A 133 -9.63 5.53 -8.27
C PRO A 133 -8.36 5.69 -9.09
N ASP A 134 -8.50 6.17 -10.33
CA ASP A 134 -7.38 6.42 -11.24
C ASP A 134 -6.34 7.40 -10.66
N GLY A 135 -6.76 8.30 -9.77
CA GLY A 135 -5.86 9.23 -9.10
C GLY A 135 -4.72 8.56 -8.33
N PHE A 136 -4.99 7.43 -7.64
CA PHE A 136 -3.95 6.66 -6.95
C PHE A 136 -3.00 5.97 -7.93
N ILE A 137 -3.53 5.45 -9.05
CA ILE A 137 -2.72 4.82 -10.09
C ILE A 137 -1.78 5.84 -10.72
N ILE A 138 -2.30 7.01 -11.10
CA ILE A 138 -1.51 8.11 -11.67
C ILE A 138 -0.46 8.56 -10.67
N ALA A 139 -0.82 8.77 -9.39
CA ALA A 139 0.12 9.16 -8.36
C ALA A 139 1.25 8.13 -8.17
N GLY A 140 0.93 6.82 -8.22
CA GLY A 140 1.92 5.76 -8.17
C GLY A 140 2.86 5.77 -9.39
N ILE A 141 2.34 5.94 -10.60
CA ILE A 141 3.17 6.05 -11.82
C ILE A 141 4.08 7.29 -11.76
N VAL A 142 3.55 8.43 -11.32
CA VAL A 142 4.33 9.67 -11.13
C VAL A 142 5.42 9.46 -10.07
N LEU A 143 5.10 8.81 -8.95
CA LEU A 143 6.08 8.45 -7.92
C LEU A 143 7.20 7.58 -8.52
N TRP A 144 6.86 6.58 -9.33
CA TRP A 144 7.85 5.74 -9.99
C TRP A 144 8.78 6.56 -10.89
N VAL A 145 8.23 7.41 -11.76
CA VAL A 145 9.00 8.28 -12.68
C VAL A 145 9.94 9.21 -11.91
N ILE A 146 9.42 9.91 -10.90
CA ILE A 146 10.21 10.88 -10.11
C ILE A 146 11.35 10.19 -9.36
N THR A 147 11.16 8.94 -8.93
CA THR A 147 12.16 8.21 -8.15
C THR A 147 13.23 7.52 -8.99
N ILE A 148 13.08 7.39 -10.31
CA ILE A 148 14.07 6.77 -11.20
C ILE A 148 15.50 7.32 -11.01
N PRO A 149 15.74 8.65 -10.95
CA PRO A 149 17.08 9.19 -10.82
C PRO A 149 17.77 8.91 -9.47
N PHE A 150 17.00 8.53 -8.46
CA PHE A 150 17.49 8.37 -7.09
C PHE A 150 17.74 6.92 -6.67
N VAL A 151 17.33 5.95 -7.49
CA VAL A 151 17.62 4.53 -7.24
C VAL A 151 19.03 4.16 -7.67
N GLN A 152 19.62 3.12 -7.07
CA GLN A 152 20.99 2.74 -7.33
C GLN A 152 21.21 2.07 -8.70
N THR A 153 20.15 1.57 -9.31
CA THR A 153 20.21 0.97 -10.66
C THR A 153 20.38 2.04 -11.74
N PRO A 154 21.15 1.77 -12.83
CA PRO A 154 21.23 2.68 -13.95
C PRO A 154 19.80 3.02 -14.48
N TRP A 155 19.54 4.30 -14.71
CA TRP A 155 18.19 4.79 -15.05
C TRP A 155 17.55 4.05 -16.24
N LEU A 156 18.36 3.73 -17.27
CA LEU A 156 17.87 3.01 -18.45
C LEU A 156 17.46 1.58 -18.13
N THR A 157 18.19 0.92 -17.25
CA THR A 157 17.85 -0.44 -16.75
C THR A 157 16.59 -0.42 -15.90
N GLU A 158 16.47 0.58 -15.03
CA GLU A 158 15.29 0.78 -14.19
C GLU A 158 14.03 0.97 -15.04
N VAL A 159 14.11 1.85 -16.06
CA VAL A 159 12.98 2.09 -16.99
C VAL A 159 12.63 0.82 -17.76
N LYS A 160 13.62 0.14 -18.37
CA LYS A 160 13.37 -1.08 -19.15
C LYS A 160 12.73 -2.18 -18.29
N GLN A 161 13.30 -2.46 -17.13
CA GLN A 161 12.81 -3.52 -16.25
C GLN A 161 11.46 -3.16 -15.62
N GLY A 162 11.24 -1.90 -15.25
CA GLY A 162 9.97 -1.44 -14.73
C GLY A 162 8.86 -1.57 -15.79
N LEU A 163 9.09 -1.04 -17.01
CA LEU A 163 8.12 -1.17 -18.09
C LEU A 163 7.84 -2.63 -18.46
N LEU A 164 8.87 -3.49 -18.50
CA LEU A 164 8.69 -4.93 -18.72
C LEU A 164 7.85 -5.56 -17.60
N GLY A 165 8.09 -5.20 -16.34
CA GLY A 165 7.28 -5.67 -15.21
C GLY A 165 5.84 -5.23 -15.31
N GLY A 166 5.59 -3.95 -15.54
CA GLY A 166 4.24 -3.40 -15.69
C GLY A 166 3.49 -4.03 -16.86
N LEU A 167 4.12 -4.14 -18.04
CA LEU A 167 3.52 -4.75 -19.22
C LEU A 167 3.30 -6.26 -19.05
N LEU A 168 4.24 -6.97 -18.46
CA LEU A 168 4.11 -8.42 -18.25
C LEU A 168 2.96 -8.73 -17.29
N ILE A 169 2.88 -8.03 -16.17
CA ILE A 169 1.88 -8.31 -15.13
C ILE A 169 0.54 -7.68 -15.50
N GLY A 170 0.49 -6.37 -15.72
CA GLY A 170 -0.76 -5.68 -16.06
C GLY A 170 -1.28 -6.09 -17.44
N GLY A 171 -0.42 -6.16 -18.46
CA GLY A 171 -0.79 -6.61 -19.80
C GLY A 171 -1.17 -8.09 -19.82
N GLY A 172 -0.45 -8.95 -19.11
CA GLY A 172 -0.81 -10.37 -18.95
C GLY A 172 -2.19 -10.54 -18.30
N MET A 173 -2.48 -9.80 -17.24
CA MET A 173 -3.80 -9.81 -16.59
C MET A 173 -4.91 -9.26 -17.50
N LEU A 174 -4.61 -8.24 -18.30
CA LEU A 174 -5.55 -7.74 -19.30
C LEU A 174 -5.90 -8.85 -20.33
N VAL A 175 -4.90 -9.52 -20.90
CA VAL A 175 -5.12 -10.57 -21.88
C VAL A 175 -5.91 -11.74 -21.27
N LEU A 176 -5.56 -12.15 -20.04
CA LEU A 176 -6.29 -13.19 -19.31
C LEU A 176 -7.75 -12.78 -19.08
N SER A 177 -8.00 -11.54 -18.62
CA SER A 177 -9.35 -11.03 -18.43
C SER A 177 -10.16 -11.09 -19.73
N LEU A 178 -9.62 -10.58 -20.84
CA LEU A 178 -10.31 -10.58 -22.14
C LEU A 178 -10.64 -12.01 -22.62
N ILE A 179 -9.74 -12.98 -22.44
CA ILE A 179 -9.99 -14.37 -22.79
C ILE A 179 -11.13 -14.95 -21.94
N PHE A 180 -11.08 -14.75 -20.63
CA PHE A 180 -12.12 -15.22 -19.72
C PHE A 180 -13.47 -14.58 -19.98
N ASP A 181 -13.51 -13.29 -20.26
CA ASP A 181 -14.74 -12.54 -20.57
C ASP A 181 -15.41 -13.07 -21.84
N GLN A 182 -14.60 -13.42 -22.86
CA GLN A 182 -15.11 -14.05 -24.08
C GLN A 182 -15.67 -15.46 -23.85
N ILE A 183 -15.05 -16.24 -22.95
CA ILE A 183 -15.48 -17.62 -22.67
C ILE A 183 -16.69 -17.64 -21.72
N SER A 184 -16.69 -16.80 -20.67
CA SER A 184 -17.69 -16.83 -19.62
C SER A 184 -18.91 -15.93 -19.90
N GLY A 185 -18.78 -14.96 -20.83
CA GLY A 185 -19.81 -13.95 -21.12
C GLY A 185 -20.05 -12.96 -19.95
N LYS A 186 -19.14 -12.88 -18.99
CA LYS A 186 -19.21 -12.00 -17.82
C LYS A 186 -17.84 -11.36 -17.60
N GLU A 187 -17.84 -10.13 -17.11
CA GLU A 187 -16.60 -9.46 -16.66
C GLU A 187 -15.95 -10.26 -15.52
N SER A 188 -14.70 -10.69 -15.72
CA SER A 188 -13.96 -11.52 -14.78
C SER A 188 -13.13 -10.72 -13.79
N LEU A 189 -12.50 -9.63 -14.24
CA LEU A 189 -11.61 -8.78 -13.43
C LEU A 189 -11.93 -7.31 -13.64
N GLY A 190 -11.93 -6.54 -12.56
CA GLY A 190 -12.14 -5.09 -12.64
C GLY A 190 -11.00 -4.40 -13.39
N GLY A 191 -11.34 -3.44 -14.27
CA GLY A 191 -10.34 -2.65 -15.00
C GLY A 191 -9.38 -1.89 -14.07
N GLY A 192 -9.82 -1.55 -12.85
CA GLY A 192 -8.99 -0.95 -11.80
C GLY A 192 -7.87 -1.87 -11.32
N ASP A 193 -8.17 -3.15 -11.11
CA ASP A 193 -7.18 -4.16 -10.67
C ASP A 193 -6.07 -4.33 -11.72
N ILE A 194 -6.43 -4.34 -13.02
CA ILE A 194 -5.47 -4.44 -14.12
C ILE A 194 -4.51 -3.24 -14.11
N LYS A 195 -5.04 -2.03 -13.95
CA LYS A 195 -4.23 -0.81 -13.83
C LYS A 195 -3.33 -0.85 -12.60
N LEU A 196 -3.84 -1.37 -11.47
CA LEU A 196 -3.07 -1.53 -10.25
C LEU A 196 -1.91 -2.52 -10.44
N PHE A 197 -2.15 -3.66 -11.07
CA PHE A 197 -1.10 -4.61 -11.43
C PHE A 197 -0.04 -4.00 -12.37
N PHE A 198 -0.46 -3.19 -13.33
CA PHE A 198 0.49 -2.46 -14.16
C PHE A 198 1.36 -1.53 -13.33
N MET A 199 0.76 -0.68 -12.50
CA MET A 199 1.46 0.27 -11.65
C MET A 199 2.43 -0.44 -10.69
N THR A 200 1.98 -1.47 -9.98
CA THR A 200 2.85 -2.21 -9.04
C THR A 200 3.97 -2.96 -9.76
N GLY A 201 3.71 -3.47 -10.95
CA GLY A 201 4.70 -4.11 -11.82
C GLY A 201 5.86 -3.19 -12.21
N LEU A 202 5.62 -1.87 -12.35
CA LEU A 202 6.68 -0.88 -12.59
C LEU A 202 7.74 -0.86 -11.47
N PHE A 203 7.30 -1.03 -10.22
CA PHE A 203 8.20 -1.04 -9.04
C PHE A 203 8.86 -2.40 -8.83
N LEU A 204 8.11 -3.48 -9.06
CA LEU A 204 8.54 -4.84 -8.72
C LEU A 204 9.42 -5.50 -9.78
N LYS A 205 9.40 -4.99 -11.03
CA LYS A 205 10.09 -5.63 -12.15
C LYS A 205 9.51 -7.03 -12.46
N PRO A 206 9.92 -7.74 -13.55
CA PRO A 206 9.22 -8.95 -13.98
C PRO A 206 9.14 -10.08 -12.97
N ALA A 207 10.27 -10.51 -12.41
CA ALA A 207 10.32 -11.69 -11.54
C ALA A 207 9.58 -11.48 -10.20
N CYS A 208 9.85 -10.36 -9.53
CA CYS A 208 9.14 -10.00 -8.31
C CYS A 208 7.66 -9.67 -8.58
N GLY A 209 7.34 -9.12 -9.76
CA GLY A 209 5.96 -8.87 -10.18
C GLY A 209 5.14 -10.17 -10.30
N LEU A 210 5.70 -11.22 -10.90
CA LEU A 210 5.07 -12.55 -10.94
C LEU A 210 4.86 -13.13 -9.55
N LEU A 211 5.87 -13.01 -8.66
CA LEU A 211 5.73 -13.42 -7.27
C LEU A 211 4.59 -12.66 -6.57
N SER A 212 4.52 -11.34 -6.77
CA SER A 212 3.45 -10.50 -6.19
C SER A 212 2.07 -10.90 -6.72
N LEU A 213 1.95 -11.26 -8.00
CA LEU A 213 0.71 -11.75 -8.59
C LEU A 213 0.24 -13.04 -7.88
N ILE A 214 1.15 -14.02 -7.71
CA ILE A 214 0.84 -15.27 -7.01
C ILE A 214 0.41 -14.99 -5.57
N LEU A 215 1.17 -14.16 -4.85
CA LEU A 215 0.83 -13.77 -3.48
C LEU A 215 -0.50 -13.03 -3.39
N SER A 216 -0.82 -12.17 -4.37
CA SER A 216 -2.12 -11.46 -4.42
C SER A 216 -3.28 -12.45 -4.53
N CYS A 217 -3.14 -13.49 -5.37
CA CYS A 217 -4.14 -14.54 -5.50
C CYS A 217 -4.29 -15.34 -4.20
N MET A 218 -3.18 -15.67 -3.52
CA MET A 218 -3.21 -16.38 -2.24
C MET A 218 -3.88 -15.56 -1.13
N VAL A 219 -3.51 -14.28 -1.01
CA VAL A 219 -4.11 -13.36 -0.02
C VAL A 219 -5.59 -13.12 -0.33
N GLY A 220 -5.94 -12.92 -1.61
CA GLY A 220 -7.33 -12.76 -2.05
C GLY A 220 -8.17 -14.00 -1.74
N LEU A 221 -7.66 -15.20 -2.02
CA LEU A 221 -8.32 -16.46 -1.65
C LEU A 221 -8.51 -16.58 -0.13
N GLY A 222 -7.49 -16.18 0.65
CA GLY A 222 -7.57 -16.09 2.10
C GLY A 222 -8.72 -15.18 2.57
N PHE A 223 -8.88 -14.02 1.95
CA PHE A 223 -10.01 -13.11 2.25
C PHE A 223 -11.37 -13.73 1.90
N VAL A 224 -11.49 -14.43 0.77
CA VAL A 224 -12.72 -15.16 0.39
C VAL A 224 -13.10 -16.16 1.48
N LEU A 225 -12.15 -16.99 1.91
CA LEU A 225 -12.38 -18.05 2.89
C LEU A 225 -12.73 -17.50 4.27
N LEU A 226 -12.06 -16.41 4.70
CA LEU A 226 -12.26 -15.81 6.01
C LEU A 226 -13.56 -14.99 6.10
N LEU A 227 -13.84 -14.17 5.09
CA LEU A 227 -14.97 -13.24 5.11
C LEU A 227 -16.27 -13.86 4.63
N LYS A 228 -16.22 -15.00 3.92
CA LYS A 228 -17.39 -15.73 3.36
C LYS A 228 -18.32 -14.83 2.54
N LYS A 229 -17.79 -13.77 1.92
CA LYS A 229 -18.52 -12.86 1.04
C LYS A 229 -18.34 -13.26 -0.41
N SER A 230 -19.39 -13.14 -1.21
CA SER A 230 -19.36 -13.44 -2.64
C SER A 230 -18.62 -12.41 -3.48
N LYS A 231 -18.47 -11.17 -2.98
CA LYS A 231 -17.75 -10.07 -3.62
C LYS A 231 -16.73 -9.53 -2.63
N ILE A 232 -15.47 -9.56 -3.00
CA ILE A 232 -14.36 -9.12 -2.16
C ILE A 232 -13.53 -8.12 -2.95
N PRO A 233 -13.15 -6.98 -2.36
CA PRO A 233 -12.24 -6.04 -3.01
C PRO A 233 -10.86 -6.70 -3.14
N PHE A 234 -10.27 -6.64 -4.34
CA PHE A 234 -8.99 -7.28 -4.62
C PHE A 234 -7.80 -6.35 -4.42
N GLY A 235 -8.02 -5.03 -4.45
CA GLY A 235 -7.00 -4.02 -4.22
C GLY A 235 -6.20 -4.20 -2.93
N PRO A 236 -6.80 -4.48 -1.76
CA PRO A 236 -6.07 -4.77 -0.53
C PRO A 236 -5.16 -5.99 -0.63
N ALA A 237 -5.58 -7.05 -1.34
CA ALA A 237 -4.75 -8.24 -1.55
C ALA A 237 -3.52 -7.93 -2.41
N ILE A 238 -3.71 -7.19 -3.51
CA ILE A 238 -2.61 -6.71 -4.37
C ILE A 238 -1.66 -5.82 -3.57
N SER A 239 -2.20 -4.92 -2.76
CA SER A 239 -1.42 -3.98 -1.94
C SER A 239 -0.54 -4.70 -0.91
N ILE A 240 -1.09 -5.66 -0.18
CA ILE A 240 -0.34 -6.47 0.80
C ILE A 240 0.74 -7.28 0.10
N ALA A 241 0.40 -7.98 -0.98
CA ALA A 241 1.34 -8.77 -1.76
C ALA A 241 2.49 -7.91 -2.30
N THR A 242 2.18 -6.71 -2.83
CA THR A 242 3.17 -5.75 -3.31
C THR A 242 4.10 -5.31 -2.18
N CYS A 243 3.57 -4.93 -1.02
CA CYS A 243 4.37 -4.51 0.14
C CYS A 243 5.32 -5.63 0.61
N VAL A 244 4.84 -6.86 0.71
CA VAL A 244 5.66 -8.02 1.09
C VAL A 244 6.75 -8.29 0.05
N THR A 245 6.39 -8.24 -1.24
CA THR A 245 7.33 -8.51 -2.33
C THR A 245 8.39 -7.41 -2.46
N LEU A 246 8.06 -6.15 -2.21
CA LEU A 246 9.05 -5.07 -2.17
C LEU A 246 10.14 -5.32 -1.12
N LEU A 247 9.78 -5.84 0.05
CA LEU A 247 10.74 -6.10 1.13
C LEU A 247 11.56 -7.38 0.91
N TYR A 248 10.90 -8.45 0.49
CA TYR A 248 11.50 -9.80 0.53
C TYR A 248 11.50 -10.52 -0.82
N GLY A 249 10.88 -9.95 -1.87
CA GLY A 249 10.70 -10.61 -3.15
C GLY A 249 12.01 -10.99 -3.83
N SER A 250 13.05 -10.14 -3.77
CA SER A 250 14.36 -10.45 -4.34
C SER A 250 14.98 -11.69 -3.71
N TYR A 251 14.92 -11.82 -2.38
CA TYR A 251 15.41 -13.00 -1.67
C TYR A 251 14.66 -14.28 -2.07
N ALA A 252 13.32 -14.17 -2.14
CA ALA A 252 12.48 -15.32 -2.50
C ALA A 252 12.76 -15.77 -3.94
N VAL A 253 12.92 -14.83 -4.87
CA VAL A 253 13.24 -15.11 -6.28
C VAL A 253 14.64 -15.70 -6.41
N GLU A 254 15.65 -15.12 -5.76
CA GLU A 254 17.01 -15.62 -5.77
C GLU A 254 17.13 -17.03 -5.18
N TRP A 255 16.45 -17.27 -4.05
CA TRP A 255 16.37 -18.60 -3.43
C TRP A 255 15.74 -19.62 -4.38
N TYR A 256 14.61 -19.26 -5.01
CA TYR A 256 13.92 -20.15 -5.94
C TYR A 256 14.81 -20.49 -7.17
N LEU A 257 15.42 -19.47 -7.77
CA LEU A 257 16.32 -19.70 -8.92
C LEU A 257 17.56 -20.51 -8.55
N GLY A 258 18.08 -20.32 -7.33
CA GLY A 258 19.21 -21.10 -6.82
C GLY A 258 18.93 -22.59 -6.59
N LEU A 259 17.65 -23.02 -6.63
CA LEU A 259 17.29 -24.45 -6.59
C LEU A 259 17.47 -25.15 -7.94
N PHE A 260 17.58 -24.39 -9.04
CA PHE A 260 17.68 -24.90 -10.40
C PHE A 260 19.03 -24.60 -11.08
N LEU A 261 19.87 -23.81 -10.46
CA LEU A 261 21.24 -23.48 -10.90
C LEU A 261 22.27 -24.14 -9.99
#